data_9c83ed20c59797683e96ec7e61d271db
#
_entry.id   9c83ed20c59797683e96ec7e61d271db
#
_cell.length_a   1.000
_cell.length_b   1.000
_cell.length_c   1.000
_cell.angle_alpha   90.00
_cell.angle_beta   90.00
_cell.angle_gamma   90.00
#
_symmetry.space_group_name_H-M   'P 1'
#
loop_
_entity.id
_entity.type
_entity.pdbx_description
1 polymer ?
#
loop_
_entity_poly.entity_id
_entity_poly.type
_entity_poly.pdbx_seq_one_letter_code
_entity_poly.pdbx_strand_id
1 'polypeptide(L)'
;METELISVIVPVYNVERYLRRCVDSILHQTYRNLEVLLVDDGSTDASGAICDEYAAQEERVTAVHQKNGGLSAARNAGLERAQGTYLCFVDSDDFLDSRMLETLCRDLQEQDADVAVVGFRMFEREEELAPAELTVPVQCMTGREAIRNTLVSDELGDFAWNKLYKRELFRDIRYPLGRMMEDQGTTYRIFQQCSKVVYRPVPLYYYYQRPDSILHRRNMKFYEDKLDMGYQKYQAIREAYPGMTENDAAMLSVVEHCYPYLMQDTERRAKMEAFLQECDPAAAKLLCTSSQRKYQLLRCSRRLYAKLFLLKNGPAAK
;
A
#
# COMPACT_ATOMS: atom_id res chain seq x y z
N MET A 1 7.17 12.23 -29.49
CA MET A 1 7.41 10.91 -28.82
C MET A 1 6.06 10.26 -28.66
N GLU A 2 5.90 9.02 -29.09
CA GLU A 2 4.68 8.26 -28.76
C GLU A 2 4.57 8.19 -27.24
N THR A 3 3.42 8.54 -26.72
CA THR A 3 3.17 8.46 -25.28
C THR A 3 2.88 7.00 -24.94
N GLU A 4 3.62 6.43 -23.98
CA GLU A 4 3.47 5.04 -23.54
C GLU A 4 2.09 4.83 -22.90
N LEU A 5 1.45 3.68 -23.15
CA LEU A 5 0.16 3.35 -22.54
C LEU A 5 0.30 3.11 -21.04
N ILE A 6 -0.55 3.73 -20.25
CA ILE A 6 -0.70 3.48 -18.80
C ILE A 6 -1.98 2.66 -18.57
N SER A 7 -1.86 1.50 -17.93
CA SER A 7 -3.01 0.76 -17.41
C SER A 7 -3.30 1.21 -15.97
N VAL A 8 -4.46 1.80 -15.77
CA VAL A 8 -4.95 2.19 -14.45
C VAL A 8 -5.91 1.11 -13.95
N ILE A 9 -5.49 0.38 -12.90
CA ILE A 9 -6.25 -0.73 -12.30
C ILE A 9 -7.00 -0.21 -11.07
N VAL A 10 -8.32 -0.31 -11.10
CA VAL A 10 -9.22 0.15 -10.03
C VAL A 10 -9.99 -1.06 -9.49
N PRO A 11 -9.60 -1.61 -8.33
CA PRO A 11 -10.40 -2.64 -7.66
C PRO A 11 -11.67 -2.02 -7.08
N VAL A 12 -12.81 -2.63 -7.35
CA VAL A 12 -14.14 -2.10 -6.97
C VAL A 12 -14.87 -3.14 -6.12
N TYR A 13 -15.34 -2.74 -4.92
CA TYR A 13 -16.23 -3.57 -4.10
C TYR A 13 -17.06 -2.73 -3.14
N ASN A 14 -18.37 -2.64 -3.39
CA ASN A 14 -19.35 -1.92 -2.55
C ASN A 14 -18.94 -0.47 -2.24
N VAL A 15 -18.70 0.32 -3.29
CA VAL A 15 -18.20 1.72 -3.23
C VAL A 15 -19.04 2.68 -4.10
N GLU A 16 -20.29 2.38 -4.35
CA GLU A 16 -21.20 3.14 -5.24
C GLU A 16 -21.17 4.66 -5.00
N ARG A 17 -20.97 5.08 -3.74
CA ARG A 17 -20.94 6.49 -3.35
C ARG A 17 -19.69 7.25 -3.82
N TYR A 18 -18.59 6.53 -4.03
CA TYR A 18 -17.27 7.13 -4.28
C TYR A 18 -16.76 6.87 -5.70
N LEU A 19 -17.21 5.77 -6.32
CA LEU A 19 -16.67 5.24 -7.56
C LEU A 19 -16.69 6.26 -8.71
N ARG A 20 -17.77 7.04 -8.85
CA ARG A 20 -17.86 8.06 -9.93
C ARG A 20 -16.77 9.11 -9.79
N ARG A 21 -16.57 9.66 -8.59
CA ARG A 21 -15.50 10.64 -8.33
C ARG A 21 -14.13 10.07 -8.67
N CYS A 22 -13.86 8.82 -8.27
CA CYS A 22 -12.61 8.12 -8.57
C CYS A 22 -12.40 8.03 -10.10
N VAL A 23 -13.34 7.44 -10.82
CA VAL A 23 -13.23 7.21 -12.27
C VAL A 23 -13.15 8.54 -13.03
N ASP A 24 -13.97 9.53 -12.68
CA ASP A 24 -13.93 10.86 -13.30
C ASP A 24 -12.54 11.51 -13.13
N SER A 25 -11.91 11.39 -11.95
CA SER A 25 -10.58 11.94 -11.71
C SER A 25 -9.49 11.27 -12.58
N ILE A 26 -9.66 9.99 -12.91
CA ILE A 26 -8.76 9.25 -13.80
C ILE A 26 -9.00 9.67 -15.26
N LEU A 27 -10.24 9.77 -15.69
CA LEU A 27 -10.59 10.15 -17.05
C LEU A 27 -10.23 11.62 -17.38
N HIS A 28 -10.19 12.48 -16.37
CA HIS A 28 -9.79 13.90 -16.49
C HIS A 28 -8.28 14.13 -16.32
N GLN A 29 -7.44 13.09 -16.25
CA GLN A 29 -5.99 13.25 -16.20
C GLN A 29 -5.48 14.00 -17.45
N THR A 30 -4.43 14.83 -17.28
CA THR A 30 -3.76 15.51 -18.41
C THR A 30 -3.06 14.52 -19.33
N TYR A 31 -2.58 13.40 -18.80
CA TYR A 31 -2.08 12.26 -19.59
C TYR A 31 -3.23 11.50 -20.22
N ARG A 32 -3.27 11.41 -21.57
CA ARG A 32 -4.43 10.89 -22.31
C ARG A 32 -4.32 9.44 -22.75
N ASN A 33 -3.11 8.95 -22.98
CA ASN A 33 -2.89 7.57 -23.45
C ASN A 33 -2.97 6.57 -22.29
N LEU A 34 -4.18 6.28 -21.83
CA LEU A 34 -4.45 5.37 -20.71
C LEU A 34 -5.62 4.45 -21.01
N GLU A 35 -5.58 3.25 -20.45
CA GLU A 35 -6.71 2.35 -20.28
C GLU A 35 -7.08 2.26 -18.81
N VAL A 36 -8.35 2.12 -18.50
CA VAL A 36 -8.88 2.00 -17.14
C VAL A 36 -9.56 0.66 -16.98
N LEU A 37 -9.07 -0.15 -16.07
CA LEU A 37 -9.60 -1.47 -15.76
C LEU A 37 -10.37 -1.39 -14.43
N LEU A 38 -11.71 -1.28 -14.51
CA LEU A 38 -12.60 -1.32 -13.35
C LEU A 38 -12.88 -2.78 -13.02
N VAL A 39 -12.26 -3.29 -11.95
CA VAL A 39 -12.40 -4.69 -11.55
C VAL A 39 -13.41 -4.81 -10.42
N ASP A 40 -14.68 -5.07 -10.77
CA ASP A 40 -15.76 -5.33 -9.81
C ASP A 40 -15.60 -6.72 -9.20
N ASP A 41 -15.24 -6.76 -7.93
CA ASP A 41 -15.02 -7.97 -7.14
C ASP A 41 -16.33 -8.49 -6.52
N GLY A 42 -17.40 -8.54 -7.33
CA GLY A 42 -18.69 -9.08 -6.94
C GLY A 42 -19.47 -8.16 -6.00
N SER A 43 -19.54 -6.86 -6.32
CA SER A 43 -20.32 -5.89 -5.56
C SER A 43 -21.80 -6.27 -5.48
N THR A 44 -22.43 -5.91 -4.37
CA THR A 44 -23.86 -6.14 -4.11
C THR A 44 -24.68 -4.85 -4.10
N ASP A 45 -24.00 -3.70 -4.22
CA ASP A 45 -24.57 -2.37 -4.42
C ASP A 45 -24.56 -1.98 -5.91
N ALA A 46 -24.76 -0.70 -6.24
CA ALA A 46 -24.76 -0.22 -7.62
C ALA A 46 -23.37 -0.13 -8.27
N SER A 47 -22.27 -0.50 -7.57
CA SER A 47 -20.90 -0.35 -8.09
C SER A 47 -20.69 -1.08 -9.42
N GLY A 48 -21.17 -2.33 -9.56
CA GLY A 48 -21.06 -3.09 -10.80
C GLY A 48 -21.77 -2.40 -11.97
N ALA A 49 -23.00 -1.89 -11.77
CA ALA A 49 -23.75 -1.16 -12.78
C ALA A 49 -23.04 0.15 -13.17
N ILE A 50 -22.40 0.83 -12.22
CA ILE A 50 -21.58 2.04 -12.51
C ILE A 50 -20.37 1.66 -13.37
N CYS A 51 -19.70 0.53 -13.13
CA CYS A 51 -18.60 0.07 -13.99
C CYS A 51 -19.08 -0.15 -15.45
N ASP A 52 -20.22 -0.80 -15.63
CA ASP A 52 -20.80 -1.05 -16.96
C ASP A 52 -21.18 0.24 -17.68
N GLU A 53 -21.75 1.22 -16.93
CA GLU A 53 -22.09 2.53 -17.48
C GLU A 53 -20.85 3.25 -18.03
N TYR A 54 -19.74 3.29 -17.28
CA TYR A 54 -18.50 3.90 -17.76
C TYR A 54 -17.90 3.14 -18.95
N ALA A 55 -17.92 1.82 -18.94
CA ALA A 55 -17.40 1.01 -20.05
C ALA A 55 -18.23 1.20 -21.34
N ALA A 56 -19.54 1.49 -21.23
CA ALA A 56 -20.39 1.77 -22.37
C ALA A 56 -20.21 3.19 -22.95
N GLN A 57 -19.75 4.16 -22.15
CA GLN A 57 -19.64 5.57 -22.53
C GLN A 57 -18.22 6.02 -22.90
N GLU A 58 -17.19 5.31 -22.43
CA GLU A 58 -15.79 5.69 -22.57
C GLU A 58 -14.95 4.50 -23.06
N GLU A 59 -14.46 4.58 -24.28
CA GLU A 59 -13.70 3.51 -24.94
C GLU A 59 -12.41 3.10 -24.23
N ARG A 60 -11.85 3.98 -23.40
CA ARG A 60 -10.67 3.70 -22.58
C ARG A 60 -10.99 2.86 -21.33
N VAL A 61 -12.27 2.63 -21.02
CA VAL A 61 -12.70 1.92 -19.81
C VAL A 61 -13.15 0.51 -20.14
N THR A 62 -12.67 -0.45 -19.38
CA THR A 62 -13.12 -1.86 -19.41
C THR A 62 -13.62 -2.25 -18.04
N ALA A 63 -14.87 -2.72 -17.95
CA ALA A 63 -15.42 -3.34 -16.77
C ALA A 63 -15.10 -4.83 -16.75
N VAL A 64 -14.61 -5.32 -15.62
CA VAL A 64 -14.28 -6.72 -15.38
C VAL A 64 -15.02 -7.18 -14.14
N HIS A 65 -15.95 -8.12 -14.30
CA HIS A 65 -16.70 -8.68 -13.17
C HIS A 65 -16.13 -10.03 -12.75
N GLN A 66 -15.99 -10.22 -11.45
CA GLN A 66 -15.58 -11.51 -10.90
C GLN A 66 -16.36 -11.84 -9.61
N LYS A 67 -16.34 -13.12 -9.23
CA LYS A 67 -16.81 -13.52 -7.90
C LYS A 67 -15.86 -12.94 -6.86
N ASN A 68 -16.42 -12.41 -5.76
CA ASN A 68 -15.62 -11.81 -4.68
C ASN A 68 -14.48 -12.74 -4.23
N GLY A 69 -13.25 -12.26 -4.43
CA GLY A 69 -12.00 -12.90 -4.06
C GLY A 69 -11.11 -11.99 -3.18
N GLY A 70 -11.57 -10.76 -2.88
CA GLY A 70 -10.88 -9.75 -2.10
C GLY A 70 -9.94 -8.88 -2.94
N LEU A 71 -9.43 -7.81 -2.32
CA LEU A 71 -8.64 -6.76 -2.95
C LEU A 71 -7.45 -7.29 -3.79
N SER A 72 -6.72 -8.26 -3.25
CA SER A 72 -5.62 -8.93 -3.98
C SER A 72 -6.08 -9.61 -5.26
N ALA A 73 -7.25 -10.27 -5.23
CA ALA A 73 -7.79 -10.95 -6.41
C ALA A 73 -8.19 -9.94 -7.49
N ALA A 74 -8.81 -8.83 -7.10
CA ALA A 74 -9.19 -7.76 -8.01
C ALA A 74 -7.96 -7.10 -8.66
N ARG A 75 -6.93 -6.74 -7.86
CA ARG A 75 -5.67 -6.20 -8.41
C ARG A 75 -4.98 -7.19 -9.34
N ASN A 76 -4.91 -8.48 -9.00
CA ASN A 76 -4.32 -9.51 -9.84
C ASN A 76 -5.10 -9.71 -11.16
N ALA A 77 -6.43 -9.68 -11.12
CA ALA A 77 -7.26 -9.77 -12.32
C ALA A 77 -7.06 -8.57 -13.26
N GLY A 78 -6.83 -7.37 -12.70
CA GLY A 78 -6.43 -6.19 -13.46
C GLY A 78 -5.04 -6.35 -14.08
N LEU A 79 -4.06 -6.86 -13.32
CA LEU A 79 -2.71 -7.14 -13.82
C LEU A 79 -2.69 -8.10 -15.02
N GLU A 80 -3.55 -9.11 -15.01
CA GLU A 80 -3.64 -10.07 -16.10
C GLU A 80 -4.19 -9.48 -17.40
N ARG A 81 -4.95 -8.39 -17.32
CA ARG A 81 -5.59 -7.75 -18.46
C ARG A 81 -4.85 -6.50 -18.94
N ALA A 82 -4.00 -5.94 -18.10
CA ALA A 82 -3.25 -4.73 -18.38
C ALA A 82 -2.36 -4.88 -19.62
N GLN A 83 -2.49 -3.95 -20.57
CA GLN A 83 -1.73 -3.91 -21.83
C GLN A 83 -0.66 -2.82 -21.82
N GLY A 84 -0.77 -1.83 -20.92
CA GLY A 84 0.12 -0.69 -20.83
C GLY A 84 1.57 -1.08 -20.53
N THR A 85 2.49 -0.24 -20.97
CA THR A 85 3.90 -0.30 -20.60
C THR A 85 4.09 -0.01 -19.11
N TYR A 86 3.21 0.86 -18.57
CA TYR A 86 3.19 1.23 -17.18
C TYR A 86 1.88 0.84 -16.50
N LEU A 87 1.96 0.60 -15.20
CA LEU A 87 0.83 0.24 -14.33
C LEU A 87 0.66 1.29 -13.23
N CYS A 88 -0.58 1.66 -12.95
CA CYS A 88 -0.99 2.46 -11.81
C CYS A 88 -2.17 1.78 -11.13
N PHE A 89 -2.17 1.71 -9.79
CA PHE A 89 -3.33 1.27 -9.02
C PHE A 89 -4.00 2.48 -8.39
N VAL A 90 -5.33 2.47 -8.34
CA VAL A 90 -6.11 3.51 -7.68
C VAL A 90 -7.21 2.85 -6.87
N ASP A 91 -7.28 3.13 -5.58
CA ASP A 91 -8.35 2.61 -4.73
C ASP A 91 -9.65 3.38 -5.05
N SER A 92 -10.75 2.66 -5.17
CA SER A 92 -12.01 3.15 -5.76
C SER A 92 -12.79 4.16 -4.90
N ASP A 93 -12.37 4.41 -3.68
CA ASP A 93 -12.89 5.44 -2.78
C ASP A 93 -12.05 6.74 -2.77
N ASP A 94 -10.90 6.74 -3.44
CA ASP A 94 -9.95 7.84 -3.56
C ASP A 94 -10.12 8.63 -4.88
N PHE A 95 -9.32 9.67 -5.07
CA PHE A 95 -9.22 10.38 -6.35
C PHE A 95 -7.85 11.04 -6.56
N LEU A 96 -7.58 11.49 -7.78
CA LEU A 96 -6.28 11.97 -8.24
C LEU A 96 -6.32 13.47 -8.58
N ASP A 97 -5.20 14.20 -8.33
CA ASP A 97 -4.94 15.48 -9.01
C ASP A 97 -4.83 15.21 -10.52
N SER A 98 -5.39 16.09 -11.34
CA SER A 98 -5.43 15.90 -12.79
C SER A 98 -4.07 15.76 -13.47
N ARG A 99 -2.99 16.12 -12.80
CA ARG A 99 -1.60 16.08 -13.31
C ARG A 99 -0.80 14.88 -12.79
N MET A 100 -1.41 13.99 -11.99
CA MET A 100 -0.68 12.92 -11.32
C MET A 100 -0.01 11.97 -12.31
N LEU A 101 -0.76 11.42 -13.27
CA LEU A 101 -0.22 10.43 -14.20
C LEU A 101 0.83 11.04 -15.14
N GLU A 102 0.63 12.27 -15.61
CA GLU A 102 1.62 13.01 -16.42
C GLU A 102 2.91 13.24 -15.62
N THR A 103 2.79 13.66 -14.37
CA THR A 103 3.94 13.91 -13.48
C THR A 103 4.72 12.63 -13.23
N LEU A 104 4.04 11.54 -12.86
CA LEU A 104 4.66 10.23 -12.63
C LEU A 104 5.36 9.70 -13.89
N CYS A 105 4.70 9.77 -15.05
CA CYS A 105 5.25 9.29 -16.32
C CYS A 105 6.48 10.09 -16.73
N ARG A 106 6.41 11.42 -16.65
CA ARG A 106 7.55 12.30 -16.93
C ARG A 106 8.74 12.01 -16.01
N ASP A 107 8.50 11.96 -14.68
CA ASP A 107 9.56 11.74 -13.70
C ASP A 107 10.22 10.35 -13.89
N LEU A 108 9.42 9.32 -14.23
CA LEU A 108 9.92 7.99 -14.52
C LEU A 108 10.80 7.97 -15.76
N GLN A 109 10.37 8.64 -16.85
CA GLN A 109 11.09 8.66 -18.12
C GLN A 109 12.33 9.54 -18.06
N GLU A 110 12.23 10.77 -17.53
CA GLU A 110 13.37 11.71 -17.44
C GLU A 110 14.51 11.16 -16.57
N GLN A 111 14.18 10.37 -15.55
CA GLN A 111 15.17 9.80 -14.65
C GLN A 111 15.59 8.37 -15.03
N ASP A 112 14.99 7.78 -16.08
CA ASP A 112 15.16 6.36 -16.42
C ASP A 112 14.96 5.47 -15.17
N ALA A 113 13.83 5.64 -14.51
CA ALA A 113 13.48 4.94 -13.29
C ALA A 113 12.57 3.73 -13.57
N ASP A 114 12.51 2.81 -12.61
CA ASP A 114 11.66 1.62 -12.68
C ASP A 114 10.29 1.86 -12.03
N VAL A 115 10.28 2.73 -11.01
CA VAL A 115 9.06 3.17 -10.30
C VAL A 115 9.15 4.67 -10.04
N ALA A 116 8.06 5.38 -10.30
CA ALA A 116 7.86 6.76 -9.86
C ALA A 116 6.80 6.82 -8.76
N VAL A 117 7.01 7.67 -7.77
CA VAL A 117 6.15 7.82 -6.59
C VAL A 117 5.83 9.30 -6.38
N VAL A 118 4.57 9.61 -6.04
CA VAL A 118 4.16 10.95 -5.59
C VAL A 118 3.70 10.91 -4.14
N GLY A 119 3.68 12.08 -3.50
CA GLY A 119 3.09 12.24 -2.19
C GLY A 119 1.56 12.06 -2.22
N PHE A 120 0.97 11.95 -1.05
CA PHE A 120 -0.48 11.86 -0.90
C PHE A 120 -0.96 12.80 0.21
N ARG A 121 -2.25 13.09 0.19
CA ARG A 121 -2.94 13.85 1.24
C ARG A 121 -4.15 13.09 1.73
N MET A 122 -4.23 12.87 3.04
CA MET A 122 -5.44 12.38 3.68
C MET A 122 -6.46 13.52 3.79
N PHE A 123 -7.74 13.23 3.57
CA PHE A 123 -8.82 14.19 3.69
C PHE A 123 -10.11 13.51 4.17
N GLU A 124 -10.96 14.28 4.83
CA GLU A 124 -12.32 13.90 5.20
C GLU A 124 -13.35 14.71 4.41
N ARG A 125 -12.99 15.94 4.02
CA ARG A 125 -13.82 16.86 3.25
C ARG A 125 -13.02 17.48 2.11
N GLU A 126 -13.61 17.56 0.92
CA GLU A 126 -12.94 18.02 -0.31
C GLU A 126 -12.58 19.51 -0.26
N GLU A 127 -13.36 20.33 0.44
CA GLU A 127 -13.11 21.77 0.59
C GLU A 127 -11.78 22.08 1.29
N GLU A 128 -11.16 21.09 1.94
CA GLU A 128 -9.88 21.23 2.63
C GLU A 128 -8.67 21.06 1.69
N LEU A 129 -8.91 20.72 0.41
CA LEU A 129 -7.85 20.42 -0.54
C LEU A 129 -7.42 21.69 -1.29
N ALA A 130 -6.17 22.08 -1.11
CA ALA A 130 -5.52 23.12 -1.90
C ALA A 130 -4.77 22.50 -3.09
N PRO A 131 -4.70 23.18 -4.24
CA PRO A 131 -3.91 22.74 -5.39
C PRO A 131 -2.45 22.49 -5.01
N ALA A 132 -1.87 21.41 -5.50
CA ALA A 132 -0.49 21.06 -5.25
C ALA A 132 0.46 21.87 -6.18
N GLU A 133 1.58 22.36 -5.62
CA GLU A 133 2.65 23.00 -6.37
C GLU A 133 3.68 21.97 -6.84
N LEU A 134 3.98 21.94 -8.15
CA LEU A 134 4.89 20.96 -8.77
C LEU A 134 6.36 21.37 -8.76
N THR A 135 6.72 22.47 -8.10
CA THR A 135 8.06 23.04 -8.10
C THR A 135 9.11 22.25 -7.30
N VAL A 136 8.65 21.29 -6.48
CA VAL A 136 9.53 20.47 -5.64
C VAL A 136 10.32 19.49 -6.53
N PRO A 137 11.68 19.44 -6.41
CA PRO A 137 12.48 18.52 -7.20
C PRO A 137 12.23 17.06 -6.84
N VAL A 138 12.47 16.16 -7.80
CA VAL A 138 12.43 14.70 -7.56
C VAL A 138 13.65 14.26 -6.75
N GLN A 139 13.43 13.25 -5.95
CA GLN A 139 14.46 12.52 -5.22
C GLN A 139 14.68 11.18 -5.91
N CYS A 140 15.94 10.86 -6.27
CA CYS A 140 16.29 9.59 -6.86
C CYS A 140 16.91 8.69 -5.80
N MET A 141 16.55 7.42 -5.80
CA MET A 141 17.07 6.42 -4.87
C MET A 141 17.15 5.05 -5.52
N THR A 142 18.01 4.19 -5.00
CA THR A 142 18.06 2.78 -5.36
C THR A 142 16.87 2.03 -4.77
N GLY A 143 16.55 0.83 -5.30
CA GLY A 143 15.51 -0.01 -4.73
C GLY A 143 15.76 -0.36 -3.25
N ARG A 144 17.05 -0.54 -2.85
CA ARG A 144 17.43 -0.72 -1.44
C ARG A 144 17.06 0.48 -0.57
N GLU A 145 17.33 1.69 -1.03
CA GLU A 145 17.00 2.93 -0.33
C GLU A 145 15.48 3.15 -0.28
N ALA A 146 14.76 2.80 -1.33
CA ALA A 146 13.30 2.82 -1.35
C ALA A 146 12.70 1.86 -0.31
N ILE A 147 13.23 0.63 -0.21
CA ILE A 147 12.84 -0.32 0.85
C ILE A 147 13.13 0.29 2.22
N ARG A 148 14.34 0.83 2.43
CA ARG A 148 14.70 1.47 3.71
C ARG A 148 13.74 2.60 4.07
N ASN A 149 13.31 3.42 3.10
CA ASN A 149 12.33 4.48 3.33
C ASN A 149 11.01 3.91 3.82
N THR A 150 10.46 2.84 3.19
CA THR A 150 9.18 2.22 3.62
C THR A 150 9.24 1.58 5.02
N LEU A 151 10.43 1.34 5.57
CA LEU A 151 10.60 0.77 6.91
C LEU A 151 10.55 1.82 8.02
N VAL A 152 10.84 3.10 7.70
CA VAL A 152 11.00 4.17 8.69
C VAL A 152 10.10 5.38 8.46
N SER A 153 9.46 5.46 7.29
CA SER A 153 8.63 6.59 6.86
C SER A 153 7.45 6.11 6.04
N ASP A 154 6.35 6.86 6.11
CA ASP A 154 5.18 6.64 5.25
C ASP A 154 5.25 7.45 3.93
N GLU A 155 6.38 8.11 3.63
CA GLU A 155 6.51 8.95 2.44
C GLU A 155 6.31 8.17 1.15
N LEU A 156 7.06 7.08 0.95
CA LEU A 156 6.83 6.15 -0.14
C LEU A 156 5.70 5.18 0.19
N GLY A 157 5.65 4.73 1.43
CA GLY A 157 4.73 3.71 1.94
C GLY A 157 4.80 2.38 1.19
N ASP A 158 4.25 1.34 1.79
CA ASP A 158 4.05 0.06 1.10
C ASP A 158 2.84 0.09 0.14
N PHE A 159 2.08 1.18 0.10
CA PHE A 159 0.85 1.34 -0.68
C PHE A 159 1.05 1.05 -2.17
N ALA A 160 0.05 0.44 -2.82
CA ALA A 160 0.08 0.22 -4.26
C ALA A 160 -0.20 1.51 -5.07
N TRP A 161 -0.99 2.43 -4.50
CA TRP A 161 -1.77 3.41 -5.24
C TRP A 161 -1.07 4.72 -5.62
N ASN A 162 -0.11 5.24 -4.94
CA ASN A 162 0.54 6.53 -5.28
C ASN A 162 1.75 6.39 -6.22
N LYS A 163 1.76 5.36 -7.05
CA LYS A 163 2.94 4.93 -7.82
C LYS A 163 2.60 4.61 -9.27
N LEU A 164 3.58 4.82 -10.14
CA LEU A 164 3.61 4.31 -11.51
C LEU A 164 4.76 3.33 -11.63
N TYR A 165 4.47 2.15 -12.13
CA TYR A 165 5.40 1.03 -12.20
C TYR A 165 5.66 0.65 -13.65
N LYS A 166 6.88 0.26 -14.03
CA LYS A 166 7.10 -0.52 -15.25
C LYS A 166 6.37 -1.86 -15.11
N ARG A 167 5.53 -2.23 -16.10
CA ARG A 167 4.73 -3.48 -16.06
C ARG A 167 5.57 -4.73 -15.86
N GLU A 168 6.79 -4.76 -16.39
CA GLU A 168 7.70 -5.90 -16.27
C GLU A 168 8.04 -6.29 -14.83
N LEU A 169 7.97 -5.35 -13.87
CA LEU A 169 8.18 -5.62 -12.44
C LEU A 169 7.15 -6.60 -11.87
N PHE A 170 5.99 -6.72 -12.52
CA PHE A 170 4.92 -7.64 -12.11
C PHE A 170 4.94 -8.98 -12.87
N ARG A 171 6.00 -9.29 -13.64
CA ARG A 171 6.07 -10.56 -14.39
C ARG A 171 5.82 -11.76 -13.47
N ASP A 172 6.53 -11.82 -12.35
CA ASP A 172 6.51 -12.93 -11.39
C ASP A 172 5.97 -12.53 -10.01
N ILE A 173 5.44 -11.31 -9.88
CA ILE A 173 4.88 -10.80 -8.64
C ILE A 173 3.36 -10.70 -8.76
N ARG A 174 2.67 -11.24 -7.75
CA ARG A 174 1.22 -11.11 -7.57
C ARG A 174 0.94 -10.74 -6.12
N TYR A 175 -0.16 -10.04 -5.90
CA TYR A 175 -0.70 -9.75 -4.57
C TYR A 175 -1.14 -11.06 -3.91
N PRO A 176 -0.79 -11.30 -2.62
CA PRO A 176 -1.12 -12.52 -1.91
C PRO A 176 -2.63 -12.61 -1.65
N LEU A 177 -3.27 -13.67 -2.16
CA LEU A 177 -4.72 -13.87 -2.04
C LEU A 177 -5.14 -14.07 -0.58
N GLY A 178 -6.30 -13.51 -0.23
CA GLY A 178 -6.92 -13.69 1.07
C GLY A 178 -6.17 -13.04 2.25
N ARG A 179 -5.25 -12.12 2.01
CA ARG A 179 -4.50 -11.37 3.03
C ARG A 179 -4.97 -9.92 3.12
N MET A 180 -4.95 -9.37 4.33
CA MET A 180 -5.33 -7.97 4.59
C MET A 180 -4.17 -6.98 4.45
N MET A 181 -2.91 -7.46 4.49
CA MET A 181 -1.69 -6.66 4.36
C MET A 181 -0.96 -7.02 3.05
N GLU A 182 -1.69 -7.05 1.96
CA GLU A 182 -1.22 -7.49 0.65
C GLU A 182 -0.11 -6.60 0.09
N ASP A 183 -0.23 -5.29 0.32
CA ASP A 183 0.78 -4.30 -0.11
C ASP A 183 2.11 -4.52 0.62
N GLN A 184 2.05 -4.77 1.93
CA GLN A 184 3.22 -5.08 2.76
C GLN A 184 3.93 -6.36 2.27
N GLY A 185 3.16 -7.33 1.74
CA GLY A 185 3.67 -8.55 1.14
C GLY A 185 4.21 -8.41 -0.28
N THR A 186 3.99 -7.27 -0.94
CA THR A 186 4.23 -7.09 -2.38
C THR A 186 5.25 -5.99 -2.69
N THR A 187 5.09 -4.79 -2.16
CA THR A 187 5.85 -3.59 -2.57
C THR A 187 7.36 -3.73 -2.38
N TYR A 188 7.82 -4.34 -1.29
CA TYR A 188 9.26 -4.56 -1.10
C TYR A 188 9.86 -5.49 -2.18
N ARG A 189 9.10 -6.48 -2.67
CA ARG A 189 9.54 -7.40 -3.73
C ARG A 189 9.70 -6.67 -5.06
N ILE A 190 8.85 -5.69 -5.32
CA ILE A 190 8.96 -4.81 -6.49
C ILE A 190 10.22 -3.97 -6.36
N PHE A 191 10.41 -3.29 -5.22
CA PHE A 191 11.59 -2.46 -5.00
C PHE A 191 12.92 -3.25 -5.00
N GLN A 192 12.91 -4.53 -4.62
CA GLN A 192 14.08 -5.40 -4.74
C GLN A 192 14.55 -5.60 -6.19
N GLN A 193 13.65 -5.46 -7.17
CA GLN A 193 13.97 -5.56 -8.60
C GLN A 193 14.38 -4.21 -9.21
N CYS A 194 14.14 -3.09 -8.49
CA CYS A 194 14.39 -1.77 -9.02
C CYS A 194 15.87 -1.39 -8.92
N SER A 195 16.42 -0.90 -10.00
CA SER A 195 17.70 -0.18 -10.02
C SER A 195 17.51 1.26 -9.55
N LYS A 196 16.41 1.89 -9.91
CA LYS A 196 16.09 3.28 -9.58
C LYS A 196 14.61 3.48 -9.29
N VAL A 197 14.34 4.16 -8.19
CA VAL A 197 13.01 4.65 -7.79
C VAL A 197 13.09 6.16 -7.68
N VAL A 198 12.10 6.88 -8.18
CA VAL A 198 12.01 8.33 -8.06
C VAL A 198 10.81 8.73 -7.23
N TYR A 199 11.00 9.72 -6.36
CA TYR A 199 9.96 10.26 -5.49
C TYR A 199 9.84 11.77 -5.66
N ARG A 200 8.63 12.24 -5.95
CA ARG A 200 8.26 13.64 -5.91
C ARG A 200 7.37 13.88 -4.68
N PRO A 201 7.86 14.61 -3.66
CA PRO A 201 7.10 14.85 -2.42
C PRO A 201 5.99 15.89 -2.62
N VAL A 202 5.14 15.67 -3.62
CA VAL A 202 3.99 16.53 -3.94
C VAL A 202 2.73 15.67 -3.82
N PRO A 203 1.72 16.09 -3.03
CA PRO A 203 0.52 15.29 -2.78
C PRO A 203 -0.44 15.39 -3.98
N LEU A 204 -0.29 14.45 -4.92
CA LEU A 204 -1.15 14.34 -6.10
C LEU A 204 -2.15 13.19 -6.00
N TYR A 205 -2.08 12.38 -4.96
CA TYR A 205 -3.06 11.36 -4.62
C TYR A 205 -3.85 11.80 -3.40
N TYR A 206 -5.19 11.75 -3.47
CA TYR A 206 -6.08 12.17 -2.40
C TYR A 206 -6.73 10.94 -1.77
N TYR A 207 -6.24 10.60 -0.55
CA TYR A 207 -6.67 9.44 0.21
C TYR A 207 -7.84 9.77 1.14
N TYR A 208 -9.01 9.23 0.83
CA TYR A 208 -10.24 9.52 1.57
C TYR A 208 -10.33 8.73 2.88
N GLN A 209 -10.48 9.44 3.98
CA GLN A 209 -10.66 8.87 5.32
C GLN A 209 -12.14 8.57 5.57
N ARG A 210 -12.65 7.45 5.05
CA ARG A 210 -14.06 7.11 5.28
C ARG A 210 -14.29 6.48 6.66
N PRO A 211 -15.45 6.78 7.33
CA PRO A 211 -15.76 6.27 8.67
C PRO A 211 -15.89 4.75 8.74
N ASP A 212 -16.27 4.11 7.64
CA ASP A 212 -16.53 2.67 7.52
C ASP A 212 -15.36 1.89 6.90
N SER A 213 -14.17 2.49 6.85
CA SER A 213 -12.95 1.85 6.31
C SER A 213 -12.66 0.50 6.99
N ILE A 214 -12.20 -0.45 6.18
CA ILE A 214 -11.77 -1.80 6.65
C ILE A 214 -10.71 -1.69 7.75
N LEU A 215 -9.85 -0.66 7.71
CA LEU A 215 -8.80 -0.43 8.70
C LEU A 215 -9.34 -0.07 10.10
N HIS A 216 -10.61 0.32 10.22
CA HIS A 216 -11.27 0.53 11.52
C HIS A 216 -11.76 -0.77 12.17
N ARG A 217 -11.94 -1.84 11.40
CA ARG A 217 -12.40 -3.16 11.89
C ARG A 217 -11.22 -4.11 12.10
N ARG A 218 -10.38 -3.82 13.10
CA ARG A 218 -9.19 -4.64 13.41
C ARG A 218 -9.60 -5.93 14.13
N ASN A 219 -10.00 -6.94 13.35
CA ASN A 219 -10.30 -8.29 13.84
C ASN A 219 -9.02 -9.13 14.03
N MET A 220 -9.14 -10.36 14.52
CA MET A 220 -7.99 -11.25 14.73
C MET A 220 -7.20 -11.49 13.45
N LYS A 221 -7.89 -11.70 12.30
CA LYS A 221 -7.24 -11.89 11.00
C LYS A 221 -6.34 -10.71 10.60
N PHE A 222 -6.71 -9.49 10.93
CA PHE A 222 -5.84 -8.32 10.70
C PHE A 222 -4.49 -8.46 11.39
N TYR A 223 -4.47 -8.87 12.67
CA TYR A 223 -3.22 -9.03 13.43
C TYR A 223 -2.42 -10.23 12.95
N GLU A 224 -3.10 -11.33 12.59
CA GLU A 224 -2.47 -12.52 12.01
C GLU A 224 -1.78 -12.19 10.69
N ASP A 225 -2.48 -11.57 9.76
CA ASP A 225 -1.94 -11.21 8.45
C ASP A 225 -0.84 -10.13 8.58
N LYS A 226 -1.01 -9.16 9.47
CA LYS A 226 0.02 -8.14 9.74
C LYS A 226 1.32 -8.77 10.25
N LEU A 227 1.24 -9.74 11.15
CA LEU A 227 2.42 -10.44 11.65
C LEU A 227 3.03 -11.33 10.57
N ASP A 228 2.21 -12.14 9.88
CA ASP A 228 2.68 -13.09 8.87
C ASP A 228 3.35 -12.37 7.69
N MET A 229 2.72 -11.32 7.14
CA MET A 229 3.27 -10.53 6.03
C MET A 229 4.48 -9.70 6.47
N GLY A 230 4.42 -9.09 7.65
CA GLY A 230 5.55 -8.37 8.23
C GLY A 230 6.77 -9.25 8.47
N TYR A 231 6.55 -10.48 8.96
CA TYR A 231 7.64 -11.44 9.18
C TYR A 231 8.24 -11.95 7.87
N GLN A 232 7.40 -12.21 6.86
CA GLN A 232 7.86 -12.58 5.52
C GLN A 232 8.71 -11.47 4.89
N LYS A 233 8.24 -10.21 4.95
CA LYS A 233 8.99 -9.03 4.51
C LYS A 233 10.31 -8.92 5.26
N TYR A 234 10.29 -9.05 6.58
CA TYR A 234 11.46 -9.00 7.45
C TYR A 234 12.53 -10.00 7.04
N GLN A 235 12.15 -11.27 6.85
CA GLN A 235 13.08 -12.33 6.47
C GLN A 235 13.69 -12.07 5.09
N ALA A 236 12.89 -11.72 4.12
CA ALA A 236 13.37 -11.44 2.76
C ALA A 236 14.35 -10.23 2.71
N ILE A 237 14.07 -9.18 3.48
CA ILE A 237 14.96 -8.01 3.55
C ILE A 237 16.24 -8.36 4.32
N ARG A 238 16.16 -9.14 5.41
CA ARG A 238 17.33 -9.60 6.18
C ARG A 238 18.27 -10.43 5.32
N GLU A 239 17.72 -11.30 4.47
CA GLU A 239 18.49 -12.13 3.55
C GLU A 239 19.16 -11.29 2.46
N ALA A 240 18.41 -10.39 1.82
CA ALA A 240 18.92 -9.57 0.71
C ALA A 240 19.86 -8.44 1.16
N TYR A 241 19.65 -7.90 2.37
CA TYR A 241 20.37 -6.73 2.90
C TYR A 241 20.77 -6.95 4.37
N PRO A 242 21.75 -7.83 4.65
CA PRO A 242 22.20 -8.08 6.00
C PRO A 242 22.66 -6.79 6.71
N GLY A 243 22.26 -6.64 7.99
CA GLY A 243 22.66 -5.49 8.82
C GLY A 243 21.82 -4.21 8.59
N MET A 244 20.68 -4.29 7.91
CA MET A 244 19.74 -3.17 7.81
C MET A 244 18.95 -3.03 9.12
N THR A 245 19.43 -2.20 10.04
CA THR A 245 18.84 -2.00 11.38
C THR A 245 17.40 -1.48 11.33
N GLU A 246 17.05 -0.74 10.26
CA GLU A 246 15.68 -0.28 10.01
C GLU A 246 14.70 -1.43 9.83
N ASN A 247 15.16 -2.56 9.29
CA ASN A 247 14.33 -3.76 9.14
C ASN A 247 13.95 -4.36 10.51
N ASP A 248 14.90 -4.41 11.44
CA ASP A 248 14.64 -4.81 12.82
C ASP A 248 13.68 -3.84 13.51
N ALA A 249 13.84 -2.52 13.30
CA ALA A 249 12.96 -1.51 13.87
C ALA A 249 11.51 -1.63 13.36
N ALA A 250 11.32 -1.83 12.05
CA ALA A 250 10.00 -2.06 11.46
C ALA A 250 9.35 -3.32 12.03
N MET A 251 10.10 -4.42 12.13
CA MET A 251 9.58 -5.67 12.69
C MET A 251 9.28 -5.55 14.20
N LEU A 252 10.06 -4.77 14.96
CA LEU A 252 9.75 -4.44 16.36
C LEU A 252 8.38 -3.74 16.47
N SER A 253 8.07 -2.80 15.58
CA SER A 253 6.78 -2.13 15.52
C SER A 253 5.63 -3.10 15.23
N VAL A 254 5.85 -4.07 14.33
CA VAL A 254 4.88 -5.12 14.03
C VAL A 254 4.64 -6.00 15.27
N VAL A 255 5.71 -6.47 15.91
CA VAL A 255 5.63 -7.32 17.12
C VAL A 255 4.96 -6.57 18.26
N GLU A 256 5.34 -5.32 18.52
CA GLU A 256 4.70 -4.47 19.53
C GLU A 256 3.19 -4.44 19.35
N HIS A 257 2.74 -4.27 18.11
CA HIS A 257 1.31 -4.14 17.82
C HIS A 257 0.55 -5.46 17.87
N CYS A 258 1.16 -6.55 17.42
CA CYS A 258 0.52 -7.87 17.28
C CYS A 258 0.59 -8.71 18.57
N TYR A 259 1.64 -8.58 19.38
CA TYR A 259 1.88 -9.43 20.53
C TYR A 259 0.70 -9.53 21.52
N PRO A 260 0.04 -8.41 21.91
CA PRO A 260 -1.08 -8.48 22.86
C PRO A 260 -2.26 -9.32 22.40
N TYR A 261 -2.50 -9.37 21.10
CA TYR A 261 -3.61 -10.08 20.48
C TYR A 261 -3.27 -11.55 20.17
N LEU A 262 -2.01 -11.82 19.77
CA LEU A 262 -1.58 -13.14 19.29
C LEU A 262 -0.82 -13.96 20.33
N MET A 263 -0.69 -13.49 21.57
CA MET A 263 0.06 -14.20 22.61
C MET A 263 -0.51 -15.57 22.98
N GLN A 264 -1.76 -15.86 22.67
CA GLN A 264 -2.40 -17.17 22.88
C GLN A 264 -2.15 -18.15 21.72
N ASP A 265 -1.81 -17.64 20.55
CA ASP A 265 -1.37 -18.45 19.41
C ASP A 265 0.08 -18.91 19.65
N THR A 266 0.26 -20.20 19.86
CA THR A 266 1.56 -20.76 20.26
C THR A 266 2.61 -20.58 19.18
N GLU A 267 2.26 -20.76 17.90
CA GLU A 267 3.20 -20.65 16.78
C GLU A 267 3.62 -19.19 16.56
N ARG A 268 2.64 -18.27 16.46
CA ARG A 268 2.91 -16.85 16.25
C ARG A 268 3.63 -16.22 17.43
N ARG A 269 3.27 -16.62 18.66
CA ARG A 269 4.00 -16.20 19.85
C ARG A 269 5.46 -16.64 19.80
N ALA A 270 5.74 -17.89 19.45
CA ALA A 270 7.11 -18.39 19.34
C ALA A 270 7.93 -17.61 18.30
N LYS A 271 7.35 -17.28 17.15
CA LYS A 271 7.99 -16.43 16.12
C LYS A 271 8.34 -15.04 16.66
N MET A 272 7.40 -14.37 17.34
CA MET A 272 7.63 -13.06 17.93
C MET A 272 8.71 -13.10 19.03
N GLU A 273 8.70 -14.13 19.86
CA GLU A 273 9.66 -14.31 20.96
C GLU A 273 11.06 -14.60 20.44
N ALA A 274 11.20 -15.42 19.39
CA ALA A 274 12.47 -15.67 18.72
C ALA A 274 13.05 -14.38 18.12
N PHE A 275 12.23 -13.63 17.41
CA PHE A 275 12.63 -12.31 16.87
C PHE A 275 13.13 -11.37 17.98
N LEU A 276 12.41 -11.26 19.11
CA LEU A 276 12.80 -10.39 20.23
C LEU A 276 14.11 -10.81 20.92
N GLN A 277 14.55 -12.06 20.77
CA GLN A 277 15.85 -12.54 21.25
C GLN A 277 16.99 -12.20 20.30
N GLU A 278 16.73 -12.22 18.99
CA GLU A 278 17.74 -12.03 17.93
C GLU A 278 17.88 -10.58 17.47
N CYS A 279 16.84 -9.76 17.67
CA CYS A 279 16.78 -8.40 17.15
C CYS A 279 17.87 -7.50 17.76
N ASP A 280 18.51 -6.68 16.92
CA ASP A 280 19.50 -5.70 17.37
C ASP A 280 18.85 -4.67 18.33
N PRO A 281 19.35 -4.56 19.58
CA PRO A 281 18.84 -3.57 20.53
C PRO A 281 18.96 -2.12 20.02
N ALA A 282 19.88 -1.84 19.09
CA ALA A 282 20.05 -0.52 18.49
C ALA A 282 18.83 -0.13 17.63
N ALA A 283 18.12 -1.10 17.05
CA ALA A 283 16.91 -0.88 16.27
C ALA A 283 15.82 -0.12 17.05
N ALA A 284 15.72 -0.37 18.36
CA ALA A 284 14.74 0.33 19.20
C ALA A 284 14.96 1.85 19.25
N LYS A 285 16.17 2.35 18.98
CA LYS A 285 16.47 3.78 18.95
C LYS A 285 15.86 4.49 17.74
N LEU A 286 15.53 3.74 16.69
CA LEU A 286 14.87 4.25 15.48
C LEU A 286 13.36 4.42 15.67
N LEU A 287 12.79 3.81 16.72
CA LEU A 287 11.37 3.94 17.05
C LEU A 287 11.09 5.31 17.70
N CYS A 288 9.85 5.78 17.59
CA CYS A 288 9.42 6.95 18.36
C CYS A 288 9.47 6.68 19.87
N THR A 289 9.55 7.75 20.69
CA THR A 289 9.71 7.64 22.15
C THR A 289 8.64 6.78 22.83
N SER A 290 7.40 6.84 22.35
CA SER A 290 6.32 6.01 22.90
C SER A 290 6.54 4.52 22.62
N SER A 291 6.97 4.15 21.41
CA SER A 291 7.29 2.77 21.02
C SER A 291 8.56 2.26 21.72
N GLN A 292 9.56 3.10 21.94
CA GLN A 292 10.73 2.73 22.75
C GLN A 292 10.33 2.30 24.17
N ARG A 293 9.43 3.05 24.82
CA ARG A 293 8.92 2.69 26.17
C ARG A 293 8.13 1.39 26.17
N LYS A 294 7.29 1.18 25.17
CA LYS A 294 6.50 -0.04 25.00
C LYS A 294 7.42 -1.25 24.75
N TYR A 295 8.44 -1.09 23.91
CA TYR A 295 9.43 -2.12 23.68
C TYR A 295 10.20 -2.50 24.96
N GLN A 296 10.62 -1.52 25.76
CA GLN A 296 11.26 -1.79 27.06
C GLN A 296 10.35 -2.61 27.97
N LEU A 297 9.07 -2.24 28.05
CA LEU A 297 8.10 -2.98 28.86
C LEU A 297 7.86 -4.40 28.29
N LEU A 298 7.76 -4.55 26.98
CA LEU A 298 7.62 -5.84 26.31
C LEU A 298 8.82 -6.77 26.61
N ARG A 299 10.02 -6.22 26.65
CA ARG A 299 11.24 -6.98 27.06
C ARG A 299 11.25 -7.36 28.52
N CYS A 300 10.84 -6.45 29.42
CA CYS A 300 10.87 -6.69 30.86
C CYS A 300 9.75 -7.63 31.30
N SER A 301 8.54 -7.48 30.80
CA SER A 301 7.39 -8.30 31.15
C SER A 301 6.34 -8.32 30.05
N ARG A 302 6.43 -9.33 29.19
CA ARG A 302 5.50 -9.54 28.06
C ARG A 302 4.04 -9.62 28.49
N ARG A 303 3.76 -10.31 29.63
CA ARG A 303 2.40 -10.43 30.17
C ARG A 303 1.85 -9.08 30.67
N LEU A 304 2.66 -8.30 31.37
CA LEU A 304 2.27 -6.98 31.84
C LEU A 304 2.04 -6.03 30.65
N TYR A 305 2.94 -6.05 29.68
CA TYR A 305 2.77 -5.28 28.44
C TYR A 305 1.42 -5.57 27.77
N ALA A 306 1.14 -6.86 27.49
CA ALA A 306 -0.09 -7.26 26.83
C ALA A 306 -1.34 -6.83 27.63
N LYS A 307 -1.33 -7.02 28.96
CA LYS A 307 -2.43 -6.59 29.84
C LYS A 307 -2.69 -5.08 29.76
N LEU A 308 -1.66 -4.26 29.88
CA LEU A 308 -1.78 -2.80 29.83
C LEU A 308 -2.19 -2.32 28.44
N PHE A 309 -1.67 -2.94 27.39
CA PHE A 309 -2.02 -2.61 26.01
C PHE A 309 -3.52 -2.87 25.75
N LEU A 310 -4.02 -4.05 26.12
CA LEU A 310 -5.44 -4.42 25.95
C LEU A 310 -6.39 -3.60 26.81
N LEU A 311 -5.97 -3.19 28.01
CA LEU A 311 -6.75 -2.25 28.85
C LEU A 311 -6.93 -0.89 28.16
N LYS A 312 -5.93 -0.43 27.41
CA LYS A 312 -5.97 0.85 26.70
C LYS A 312 -6.72 0.79 25.37
N ASN A 313 -6.51 -0.27 24.59
CA ASN A 313 -6.96 -0.35 23.19
C ASN A 313 -8.15 -1.30 22.99
N GLY A 314 -8.55 -2.05 24.01
CA GLY A 314 -9.59 -3.07 23.92
C GLY A 314 -9.15 -4.39 23.25
N PRO A 315 -10.01 -5.42 23.25
CA PRO A 315 -9.80 -6.65 22.51
C PRO A 315 -9.94 -6.42 21.01
N ALA A 316 -9.44 -7.38 20.19
CA ALA A 316 -9.69 -7.37 18.76
C ALA A 316 -11.20 -7.43 18.47
N ALA A 317 -11.64 -6.78 17.39
CA ALA A 317 -13.01 -6.88 16.92
C ALA A 317 -13.37 -8.34 16.59
N LYS A 318 -14.63 -8.72 16.85
CA LYS A 318 -15.14 -10.06 16.54
C LYS A 318 -15.35 -10.25 15.04
#